data_4442215dd874a69366cc1f8eb6f9df12
#
_entry.id   4442215dd874a69366cc1f8eb6f9df12
#
_cell.length_a   1.000
_cell.length_b   1.000
_cell.length_c   1.000
_cell.angle_alpha   90.00
_cell.angle_beta   90.00
_cell.angle_gamma   90.00
#
_symmetry.space_group_name_H-M   'P 1'
#
loop_
_entity.id
_entity.type
_entity.pdbx_description
1 polymer ?
#
loop_
_entity_poly.entity_id
_entity_poly.type
_entity_poly.pdbx_seq_one_letter_code
_entity_poly.pdbx_strand_id
1 'polypeptide(L)'
;IRMSRRGRRERLADGTVLVRIGRSVTPFSWYRYIVLSEKDLAENGDAIVLHEKAHLRLRHSVDLLLTDLAGCLQWFNPAMWLLRRELRAIHEYEADEAVLDSGVDAKHYQLLLIRKAAGGRWYSVANSFNHSKLKNRITMMLRKRSSRWAVARVLFVLPLAGLALGAFARTAY
;
A
#
# COMPACT_ATOMS: atom_id res chain seq x y z
N ILE A 1 16.29 33.24 -0.37
CA ILE A 1 15.23 32.61 0.46
C ILE A 1 15.78 31.27 0.92
N ARG A 2 16.36 31.23 2.13
CA ARG A 2 16.83 29.99 2.79
C ARG A 2 15.59 29.27 3.33
N MET A 3 15.05 28.33 2.57
CA MET A 3 13.98 27.45 3.02
C MET A 3 14.53 26.57 4.15
N SER A 4 13.97 26.71 5.36
CA SER A 4 14.23 25.82 6.49
C SER A 4 13.78 24.40 6.13
N ARG A 5 14.71 23.56 5.66
CA ARG A 5 14.50 22.15 5.31
C ARG A 5 14.57 21.22 6.53
N ARG A 6 14.47 21.73 7.74
CA ARG A 6 14.50 20.92 8.96
C ARG A 6 13.09 20.53 9.36
N GLY A 7 12.58 19.40 8.81
CA GLY A 7 11.45 18.71 9.41
C GLY A 7 11.80 18.36 10.88
N ARG A 8 10.89 18.60 11.81
CA ARG A 8 11.02 18.14 13.20
C ARG A 8 11.04 16.61 13.19
N ARG A 9 12.06 16.02 13.78
CA ARG A 9 12.18 14.56 13.93
C ARG A 9 11.84 14.18 15.37
N GLU A 10 10.98 13.20 15.51
CA GLU A 10 10.60 12.62 16.79
C GLU A 10 10.78 11.12 16.72
N ARG A 11 11.44 10.54 17.72
CA ARG A 11 11.63 9.10 17.80
C ARG A 11 10.51 8.52 18.64
N LEU A 12 9.75 7.60 18.05
CA LEU A 12 8.69 6.87 18.72
C LEU A 12 9.27 5.71 19.56
N ALA A 13 8.49 5.21 20.51
CA ALA A 13 8.91 4.15 21.43
C ALA A 13 9.33 2.84 20.73
N ASP A 14 8.77 2.56 19.56
CA ASP A 14 9.08 1.41 18.71
C ASP A 14 10.33 1.58 17.83
N GLY A 15 11.07 2.69 17.99
CA GLY A 15 12.25 3.02 17.21
C GLY A 15 11.97 3.66 15.84
N THR A 16 10.72 3.82 15.45
CA THR A 16 10.30 4.56 14.26
C THR A 16 10.62 6.04 14.41
N VAL A 17 11.04 6.69 13.34
CA VAL A 17 11.33 8.13 13.32
C VAL A 17 10.24 8.85 12.54
N LEU A 18 9.44 9.63 13.26
CA LEU A 18 8.44 10.51 12.69
C LEU A 18 9.09 11.83 12.23
N VAL A 19 8.94 12.15 10.96
CA VAL A 19 9.45 13.39 10.34
C VAL A 19 8.27 14.27 9.98
N ARG A 20 8.14 15.41 10.66
CA ARG A 20 7.07 16.40 10.44
C ARG A 20 7.56 17.47 9.49
N ILE A 21 6.79 17.75 8.45
CA ILE A 21 7.11 18.79 7.45
C ILE A 21 6.02 19.85 7.45
N GLY A 22 6.39 21.13 7.52
CA GLY A 22 5.43 22.24 7.57
C GLY A 22 4.67 22.50 6.25
N ARG A 23 5.07 21.86 5.13
CA ARG A 23 4.36 21.93 3.85
C ARG A 23 3.48 20.70 3.65
N SER A 24 2.43 20.85 2.82
CA SER A 24 1.59 19.72 2.44
C SER A 24 2.40 18.71 1.62
N VAL A 25 2.49 17.49 2.12
CA VAL A 25 3.11 16.33 1.47
C VAL A 25 2.18 15.14 1.64
N THR A 26 2.15 14.25 0.64
CA THR A 26 1.49 12.96 0.82
C THR A 26 2.27 12.16 1.88
N PRO A 27 1.64 11.62 2.92
CA PRO A 27 2.30 10.74 3.87
C PRO A 27 2.96 9.57 3.15
N PHE A 28 4.11 9.17 3.64
CA PHE A 28 4.80 7.97 3.17
C PHE A 28 5.73 7.44 4.25
N SER A 29 6.04 6.15 4.16
CA SER A 29 6.97 5.47 5.05
C SER A 29 8.08 4.78 4.26
N TRP A 30 9.29 4.78 4.82
CA TRP A 30 10.44 4.10 4.26
C TRP A 30 11.38 3.62 5.36
N TYR A 31 11.72 2.33 5.35
CA TYR A 31 12.64 1.67 6.31
C TYR A 31 12.20 1.85 7.76
N ARG A 32 12.53 2.95 8.42
CA ARG A 32 12.12 3.32 9.80
C ARG A 32 11.57 4.74 9.89
N TYR A 33 11.42 5.42 8.77
CA TYR A 33 10.96 6.79 8.71
C TYR A 33 9.51 6.86 8.26
N ILE A 34 8.72 7.67 8.96
CA ILE A 34 7.38 8.08 8.55
C ILE A 34 7.43 9.58 8.32
N VAL A 35 7.04 10.01 7.14
CA VAL A 35 7.04 11.43 6.75
C VAL A 35 5.60 11.87 6.55
N LEU A 36 5.18 12.91 7.25
CA LEU A 36 3.86 13.50 7.08
C LEU A 36 3.87 15.01 7.32
N SER A 37 2.81 15.70 6.87
CA SER A 37 2.65 17.12 7.10
C SER A 37 2.18 17.40 8.53
N GLU A 38 2.52 18.59 9.09
CA GLU A 38 2.00 19.02 10.38
C GLU A 38 0.47 19.10 10.38
N LYS A 39 -0.14 19.45 9.23
CA LYS A 39 -1.58 19.47 9.05
C LYS A 39 -2.20 18.07 9.19
N ASP A 40 -1.65 17.08 8.51
CA ASP A 40 -2.12 15.69 8.59
C ASP A 40 -2.02 15.14 10.01
N LEU A 41 -0.93 15.48 10.70
CA LEU A 41 -0.73 15.07 12.08
C LEU A 41 -1.77 15.68 13.02
N ALA A 42 -2.12 16.97 12.82
CA ALA A 42 -3.10 17.66 13.65
C ALA A 42 -4.54 17.21 13.40
N GLU A 43 -4.90 16.86 12.16
CA GLU A 43 -6.27 16.51 11.81
C GLU A 43 -6.61 15.04 12.11
N ASN A 44 -5.71 14.10 11.77
CA ASN A 44 -5.97 12.65 11.89
C ASN A 44 -4.65 11.86 12.05
N GLY A 45 -3.71 12.39 12.85
CA GLY A 45 -2.37 11.84 12.98
C GLY A 45 -2.32 10.37 13.35
N ASP A 46 -3.16 9.94 14.30
CA ASP A 46 -3.14 8.57 14.82
C ASP A 46 -3.44 7.53 13.73
N ALA A 47 -4.52 7.73 12.97
CA ALA A 47 -4.91 6.79 11.92
C ALA A 47 -3.87 6.75 10.78
N ILE A 48 -3.30 7.93 10.43
CA ILE A 48 -2.29 8.01 9.37
C ILE A 48 -0.99 7.35 9.83
N VAL A 49 -0.55 7.62 11.05
CA VAL A 49 0.67 7.00 11.61
C VAL A 49 0.51 5.49 11.74
N LEU A 50 -0.67 5.00 12.15
CA LEU A 50 -0.96 3.55 12.20
C LEU A 50 -0.86 2.91 10.81
N HIS A 51 -1.42 3.55 9.78
CA HIS A 51 -1.34 3.09 8.40
C HIS A 51 0.11 3.00 7.91
N GLU A 52 0.89 4.07 8.10
CA GLU A 52 2.30 4.10 7.71
C GLU A 52 3.16 3.11 8.52
N LYS A 53 2.87 2.91 9.81
CA LYS A 53 3.51 1.88 10.63
C LYS A 53 3.23 0.47 10.12
N ALA A 54 2.03 0.21 9.60
CA ALA A 54 1.71 -1.09 8.99
C ALA A 54 2.62 -1.38 7.79
N HIS A 55 2.84 -0.39 6.90
CA HIS A 55 3.78 -0.52 5.80
C HIS A 55 5.20 -0.85 6.26
N LEU A 56 5.68 -0.23 7.35
CA LEU A 56 7.00 -0.53 7.92
C LEU A 56 7.07 -1.92 8.53
N ARG A 57 6.05 -2.31 9.32
CA ARG A 57 5.98 -3.61 10.00
C ARG A 57 5.93 -4.77 9.02
N LEU A 58 5.14 -4.63 7.95
CA LEU A 58 4.97 -5.64 6.90
C LEU A 58 6.08 -5.59 5.84
N ARG A 59 7.01 -4.65 5.94
CA ARG A 59 8.16 -4.48 5.04
C ARG A 59 7.78 -4.28 3.56
N HIS A 60 6.65 -3.64 3.29
CA HIS A 60 6.14 -3.39 1.93
C HIS A 60 7.16 -2.73 1.00
N SER A 61 8.08 -1.92 1.56
CA SER A 61 9.18 -1.32 0.79
C SER A 61 10.15 -2.36 0.22
N VAL A 62 10.35 -3.49 0.92
CA VAL A 62 11.23 -4.56 0.45
C VAL A 62 10.57 -5.30 -0.71
N ASP A 63 9.28 -5.63 -0.57
CA ASP A 63 8.52 -6.32 -1.62
C ASP A 63 8.47 -5.50 -2.92
N LEU A 64 8.25 -4.18 -2.79
CA LEU A 64 8.26 -3.27 -3.94
C LEU A 64 9.67 -3.19 -4.56
N LEU A 65 10.72 -3.12 -3.76
CA LEU A 65 12.10 -3.10 -4.27
C LEU A 65 12.42 -4.38 -5.05
N LEU A 66 12.07 -5.56 -4.50
CA LEU A 66 12.29 -6.84 -5.19
C LEU A 66 11.49 -6.93 -6.49
N THR A 67 10.22 -6.49 -6.46
CA THR A 67 9.37 -6.46 -7.66
C THR A 67 9.90 -5.48 -8.70
N ASP A 68 10.41 -4.32 -8.28
CA ASP A 68 11.00 -3.33 -9.18
C ASP A 68 12.31 -3.85 -9.82
N LEU A 69 13.17 -4.54 -9.05
CA LEU A 69 14.36 -5.20 -9.58
C LEU A 69 14.01 -6.29 -10.60
N ALA A 70 13.05 -7.16 -10.29
CA ALA A 70 12.56 -8.15 -11.23
C ALA A 70 11.95 -7.49 -12.49
N GLY A 71 11.23 -6.37 -12.30
CA GLY A 71 10.67 -5.58 -13.40
C GLY A 71 11.73 -4.94 -14.30
N CYS A 72 12.89 -4.55 -13.76
CA CYS A 72 14.02 -4.09 -14.57
C CYS A 72 14.55 -5.19 -15.52
N LEU A 73 14.59 -6.44 -15.04
CA LEU A 73 15.00 -7.58 -15.86
C LEU A 73 13.94 -7.98 -16.88
N GLN A 74 12.67 -7.86 -16.52
CA GLN A 74 11.51 -8.25 -17.33
C GLN A 74 10.67 -7.05 -17.76
N TRP A 75 11.30 -5.94 -18.09
CA TRP A 75 10.62 -4.68 -18.44
C TRP A 75 9.63 -4.81 -19.60
N PHE A 76 9.87 -5.76 -20.52
CA PHE A 76 9.05 -6.08 -21.68
C PHE A 76 7.84 -6.98 -21.34
N ASN A 77 7.78 -7.57 -20.13
CA ASN A 77 6.73 -8.50 -19.73
C ASN A 77 5.55 -7.74 -19.10
N PRO A 78 4.36 -7.68 -19.75
CA PRO A 78 3.21 -6.96 -19.20
C PRO A 78 2.70 -7.57 -17.88
N ALA A 79 2.94 -8.86 -17.62
CA ALA A 79 2.57 -9.49 -16.36
C ALA A 79 3.30 -8.88 -15.17
N MET A 80 4.54 -8.41 -15.34
CA MET A 80 5.28 -7.71 -14.27
C MET A 80 4.64 -6.38 -13.90
N TRP A 81 4.08 -5.67 -14.86
CA TRP A 81 3.39 -4.39 -14.62
C TRP A 81 2.08 -4.62 -13.88
N LEU A 82 1.34 -5.69 -14.24
CA LEU A 82 0.15 -6.10 -13.52
C LEU A 82 0.47 -6.54 -12.10
N LEU A 83 1.49 -7.38 -11.91
CA LEU A 83 1.95 -7.82 -10.60
C LEU A 83 2.28 -6.64 -9.70
N ARG A 84 3.07 -5.68 -10.19
CA ARG A 84 3.43 -4.47 -9.43
C ARG A 84 2.21 -3.65 -9.03
N ARG A 85 1.22 -3.55 -9.92
CA ARG A 85 -0.02 -2.82 -9.65
C ARG A 85 -0.85 -3.50 -8.56
N GLU A 86 -1.04 -4.80 -8.67
CA GLU A 86 -1.83 -5.59 -7.71
C GLU A 86 -1.11 -5.69 -6.36
N LEU A 87 0.21 -5.85 -6.35
CA LEU A 87 0.99 -5.87 -5.11
C LEU A 87 0.82 -4.57 -4.33
N ARG A 88 0.90 -3.41 -4.99
CA ARG A 88 0.62 -2.13 -4.34
C ARG A 88 -0.80 -2.04 -3.78
N ALA A 89 -1.78 -2.58 -4.49
CA ALA A 89 -3.16 -2.59 -4.00
C ALA A 89 -3.31 -3.48 -2.76
N ILE A 90 -2.67 -4.64 -2.74
CA ILE A 90 -2.65 -5.55 -1.58
C ILE A 90 -2.00 -4.86 -0.37
N HIS A 91 -0.85 -4.20 -0.54
CA HIS A 91 -0.18 -3.46 0.53
C HIS A 91 -1.10 -2.38 1.16
N GLU A 92 -1.89 -1.68 0.33
CA GLU A 92 -2.86 -0.72 0.85
C GLU A 92 -3.97 -1.40 1.66
N TYR A 93 -4.46 -2.57 1.20
CA TYR A 93 -5.50 -3.32 1.93
C TYR A 93 -5.01 -3.84 3.27
N GLU A 94 -3.78 -4.36 3.33
CA GLU A 94 -3.15 -4.83 4.56
C GLU A 94 -2.88 -3.70 5.56
N ALA A 95 -2.47 -2.53 5.05
CA ALA A 95 -2.29 -1.35 5.89
C ALA A 95 -3.63 -0.83 6.44
N ASP A 96 -4.68 -0.83 5.61
CA ASP A 96 -6.04 -0.45 6.03
C ASP A 96 -6.60 -1.42 7.08
N GLU A 97 -6.42 -2.73 6.87
CA GLU A 97 -6.83 -3.75 7.83
C GLU A 97 -6.13 -3.56 9.18
N ALA A 98 -4.83 -3.26 9.17
CA ALA A 98 -4.08 -3.01 10.39
C ALA A 98 -4.60 -1.78 11.18
N VAL A 99 -5.06 -0.74 10.49
CA VAL A 99 -5.71 0.42 11.13
C VAL A 99 -7.02 0.01 11.78
N LEU A 100 -7.87 -0.74 11.10
CA LEU A 100 -9.15 -1.21 11.63
C LEU A 100 -8.97 -2.17 12.81
N ASP A 101 -7.99 -3.08 12.73
CA ASP A 101 -7.63 -4.01 13.80
C ASP A 101 -7.11 -3.30 15.06
N SER A 102 -6.59 -2.08 14.89
CA SER A 102 -6.16 -1.23 16.01
C SER A 102 -7.34 -0.54 16.73
N GLY A 103 -8.59 -0.80 16.32
CA GLY A 103 -9.80 -0.26 16.94
C GLY A 103 -10.25 1.10 16.41
N VAL A 104 -9.66 1.60 15.33
CA VAL A 104 -10.11 2.83 14.67
C VAL A 104 -11.47 2.59 14.03
N ASP A 105 -12.42 3.53 14.24
CA ASP A 105 -13.74 3.43 13.65
C ASP A 105 -13.67 3.42 12.11
N ALA A 106 -14.25 2.39 11.50
CA ALA A 106 -14.18 2.17 10.06
C ALA A 106 -14.80 3.32 9.26
N LYS A 107 -15.94 3.89 9.71
CA LYS A 107 -16.59 5.00 9.01
C LYS A 107 -15.75 6.26 9.07
N HIS A 108 -15.19 6.54 10.24
CA HIS A 108 -14.29 7.68 10.42
C HIS A 108 -13.06 7.57 9.52
N TYR A 109 -12.45 6.39 9.47
CA TYR A 109 -11.28 6.14 8.64
C TYR A 109 -11.59 6.21 7.13
N GLN A 110 -12.72 5.67 6.69
CA GLN A 110 -13.17 5.79 5.29
C GLN A 110 -13.39 7.25 4.89
N LEU A 111 -14.03 8.05 5.76
CA LEU A 111 -14.22 9.49 5.52
C LEU A 111 -12.88 10.23 5.43
N LEU A 112 -11.90 9.87 6.26
CA LEU A 112 -10.56 10.42 6.17
C LEU A 112 -9.93 10.16 4.80
N LEU A 113 -10.00 8.93 4.30
CA LEU A 113 -9.48 8.56 2.98
C LEU A 113 -10.17 9.33 1.86
N ILE A 114 -11.51 9.47 1.92
CA ILE A 114 -12.29 10.24 0.95
C ILE A 114 -11.88 11.72 0.98
N ARG A 115 -11.76 12.33 2.16
CA ARG A 115 -11.33 13.73 2.30
C ARG A 115 -9.93 13.95 1.73
N LYS A 116 -9.00 13.03 1.98
CA LYS A 116 -7.64 13.09 1.43
C LYS A 116 -7.63 12.98 -0.09
N ALA A 117 -8.44 12.10 -0.65
CA ALA A 117 -8.58 11.96 -2.10
C ALA A 117 -9.23 13.20 -2.75
N ALA A 118 -10.21 13.81 -2.09
CA ALA A 118 -10.90 15.01 -2.55
C ALA A 118 -10.05 16.29 -2.42
N GLY A 119 -9.13 16.36 -1.46
CA GLY A 119 -8.25 17.51 -1.24
C GLY A 119 -7.16 17.70 -2.30
N GLY A 120 -6.95 16.73 -3.18
CA GLY A 120 -6.12 16.85 -4.37
C GLY A 120 -6.93 17.42 -5.54
N ARG A 121 -6.63 18.66 -5.94
CA ARG A 121 -7.16 19.44 -7.07
C ARG A 121 -8.17 18.73 -7.99
N TRP A 122 -9.35 19.30 -8.11
CA TRP A 122 -10.57 18.81 -8.76
C TRP A 122 -10.54 18.56 -10.28
N TYR A 123 -9.44 18.77 -10.99
CA TYR A 123 -9.40 18.68 -12.45
C TYR A 123 -8.21 17.88 -12.97
N SER A 124 -8.33 16.54 -12.98
CA SER A 124 -7.43 15.72 -13.79
C SER A 124 -8.07 14.38 -14.15
N VAL A 125 -7.88 13.94 -15.38
CA VAL A 125 -8.23 12.57 -15.86
C VAL A 125 -7.55 11.50 -15.00
N ALA A 126 -6.40 11.81 -14.38
CA ALA A 126 -5.74 10.99 -13.37
C ALA A 126 -6.63 10.72 -12.13
N ASN A 127 -7.62 11.57 -11.83
CA ASN A 127 -8.57 11.35 -10.75
C ASN A 127 -9.45 10.10 -10.94
N SER A 128 -9.79 9.73 -12.18
CA SER A 128 -10.61 8.55 -12.45
C SER A 128 -9.92 7.26 -11.98
N PHE A 129 -8.62 7.13 -12.19
CA PHE A 129 -7.83 5.99 -11.69
C PHE A 129 -7.67 6.00 -10.16
N ASN A 130 -7.62 7.17 -9.55
CA ASN A 130 -7.53 7.31 -8.10
C ASN A 130 -8.87 6.95 -7.41
N HIS A 131 -10.00 7.26 -8.04
CA HIS A 131 -11.32 6.87 -7.56
C HIS A 131 -11.51 5.35 -7.55
N SER A 132 -11.02 4.62 -8.56
CA SER A 132 -11.13 3.16 -8.58
C SER A 132 -10.31 2.50 -7.46
N LYS A 133 -9.10 3.00 -7.19
CA LYS A 133 -8.25 2.51 -6.09
C LYS A 133 -8.90 2.77 -4.73
N LEU A 134 -9.42 3.98 -4.49
CA LEU A 134 -10.11 4.33 -3.26
C LEU A 134 -11.37 3.48 -3.07
N LYS A 135 -12.18 3.32 -4.12
CA LYS A 135 -13.37 2.46 -4.09
C LYS A 135 -13.01 1.03 -3.69
N ASN A 136 -11.93 0.48 -4.28
CA ASN A 136 -11.48 -0.87 -3.96
C ASN A 136 -11.03 -0.99 -2.50
N ARG A 137 -10.29 -0.02 -1.95
CA ARG A 137 -9.91 0.02 -0.52
C ARG A 137 -11.14 0.00 0.38
N ILE A 138 -12.12 0.90 0.13
CA ILE A 138 -13.36 0.97 0.92
C ILE A 138 -14.13 -0.36 0.81
N THR A 139 -14.24 -0.94 -0.38
CA THR A 139 -14.92 -2.22 -0.58
C THR A 139 -14.22 -3.36 0.17
N MET A 140 -12.89 -3.38 0.19
CA MET A 140 -12.11 -4.40 0.91
C MET A 140 -12.27 -4.29 2.42
N MET A 141 -12.32 -3.08 2.98
CA MET A 141 -12.62 -2.86 4.41
C MET A 141 -14.00 -3.39 4.83
N LEU A 142 -14.97 -3.41 3.92
CA LEU A 142 -16.32 -3.91 4.18
C LEU A 142 -16.44 -5.42 3.98
N ARG A 143 -15.45 -6.08 3.38
CA ARG A 143 -15.45 -7.54 3.17
C ARG A 143 -15.13 -8.29 4.46
N LYS A 144 -15.84 -9.41 4.66
CA LYS A 144 -15.45 -10.39 5.67
C LYS A 144 -14.09 -11.00 5.30
N ARG A 145 -13.26 -11.26 6.31
CA ARG A 145 -11.96 -11.94 6.12
C ARG A 145 -12.14 -13.25 5.34
N SER A 146 -11.27 -13.47 4.38
CA SER A 146 -11.25 -14.71 3.59
C SER A 146 -10.99 -15.90 4.50
N SER A 147 -11.68 -17.01 4.22
CA SER A 147 -11.41 -18.27 4.91
C SER A 147 -9.98 -18.76 4.61
N ARG A 148 -9.35 -19.44 5.59
CA ARG A 148 -8.04 -20.09 5.42
C ARG A 148 -8.03 -21.09 4.24
N TRP A 149 -9.18 -21.61 3.86
CA TRP A 149 -9.35 -22.44 2.66
C TRP A 149 -9.08 -21.70 1.33
N ALA A 150 -9.10 -20.36 1.33
CA ALA A 150 -8.72 -19.60 0.14
C ALA A 150 -7.24 -19.82 -0.21
N VAL A 151 -6.37 -19.99 0.79
CA VAL A 151 -4.95 -20.31 0.59
C VAL A 151 -4.78 -21.70 -0.01
N ALA A 152 -5.58 -22.66 0.41
CA ALA A 152 -5.55 -24.02 -0.16
C ALA A 152 -5.85 -24.05 -1.65
N ARG A 153 -6.70 -23.14 -2.15
CA ARG A 153 -6.98 -23.03 -3.60
C ARG A 153 -5.74 -22.64 -4.40
N VAL A 154 -4.86 -21.81 -3.85
CA VAL A 154 -3.61 -21.42 -4.51
C VAL A 154 -2.66 -22.62 -4.64
N LEU A 155 -2.64 -23.51 -3.65
CA LEU A 155 -1.83 -24.74 -3.69
C LEU A 155 -2.22 -25.68 -4.83
N PHE A 156 -3.47 -25.63 -5.30
CA PHE A 156 -3.90 -26.42 -6.47
C PHE A 156 -3.44 -25.83 -7.81
N VAL A 157 -3.15 -24.54 -7.86
CA VAL A 157 -2.68 -23.89 -9.11
C VAL A 157 -1.26 -24.31 -9.45
N LEU A 158 -0.39 -24.50 -8.45
CA LEU A 158 1.01 -24.91 -8.67
C LEU A 158 1.16 -26.26 -9.38
N PRO A 159 0.53 -27.36 -8.92
CA PRO A 159 0.62 -28.63 -9.64
C PRO A 159 -0.03 -28.60 -11.02
N LEU A 160 -1.12 -27.81 -11.18
CA LEU A 160 -1.76 -27.64 -12.49
C LEU A 160 -0.83 -26.93 -13.49
N ALA A 161 -0.16 -25.88 -13.05
CA ALA A 161 0.85 -25.16 -13.85
C ALA A 161 2.04 -26.09 -14.19
N GLY A 162 2.50 -26.89 -13.23
CA GLY A 162 3.58 -27.86 -13.44
C GLY A 162 3.20 -28.95 -14.45
N LEU A 163 1.97 -29.48 -14.39
CA LEU A 163 1.46 -30.43 -15.34
C LEU A 163 1.32 -29.83 -16.75
N ALA A 164 0.82 -28.61 -16.86
CA ALA A 164 0.72 -27.90 -18.12
C ALA A 164 2.10 -27.69 -18.77
N LEU A 165 3.08 -27.17 -18.00
CA LEU A 165 4.46 -26.99 -18.46
C LEU A 165 5.10 -28.32 -18.88
N GLY A 166 4.89 -29.40 -18.11
CA GLY A 166 5.39 -30.72 -18.44
C GLY A 166 4.76 -31.35 -19.71
N ALA A 167 3.48 -31.07 -19.95
CA ALA A 167 2.81 -31.48 -21.17
C ALA A 167 3.35 -30.75 -22.41
N PHE A 168 3.54 -29.44 -22.31
CA PHE A 168 4.12 -28.64 -23.40
C PHE A 168 5.58 -28.97 -23.66
N ALA A 169 6.38 -29.25 -22.62
CA ALA A 169 7.78 -29.65 -22.78
C ALA A 169 7.94 -30.97 -23.51
N ARG A 170 6.97 -31.94 -23.39
CA ARG A 170 7.01 -33.22 -24.10
C ARG A 170 6.67 -33.14 -25.58
N THR A 171 5.97 -32.11 -26.03
CA THR A 171 5.61 -31.93 -27.45
C THR A 171 6.70 -31.24 -28.27
N ALA A 172 7.83 -30.86 -27.66
CA ALA A 172 8.96 -30.18 -28.31
C ALA A 172 10.08 -31.14 -28.76
N TYR A 173 9.90 -32.48 -28.70
CA TYR A 173 10.83 -33.51 -29.22
C TYR A 173 10.18 -34.37 -30.29
#